data_f47c2135a9304edd063296f43be4db7b
#
_entry.id   f47c2135a9304edd063296f43be4db7b
#
_cell.length_a   1.000
_cell.length_b   1.000
_cell.length_c   1.000
_cell.angle_alpha   90.00
_cell.angle_beta   90.00
_cell.angle_gamma   90.00
#
_symmetry.space_group_name_H-M   'P 1'
#
loop_
_entity.id
_entity.type
_entity.pdbx_description
1 polymer ?
#
loop_
_entity_poly.entity_id
_entity_poly.type
_entity_poly.pdbx_seq_one_letter_code
_entity_poly.pdbx_strand_id
1 'polypeptide(L)'
;MKRFEYEVEKLRTEFVLNFNDSLTRAEEFVAEISQVASDINAKYGTIEVDAKSLIGFLNMSHLPLQIIINPINDEDLKRFNEICKKYEVKSYVK
;
A
#
# COMPACT_ATOMS: atom_id res chain seq x y z
N MET A 1 8.46 10.34 -30.59
CA MET A 1 8.31 10.25 -30.02
C MET A 1 7.70 10.16 -29.48
N LYS A 2 7.45 10.04 -29.22
CA LYS A 2 6.99 9.89 -28.76
C LYS A 2 6.52 9.66 -27.98
N ARG A 3 6.12 9.42 -27.60
CA ARG A 3 5.63 9.17 -26.81
C ARG A 3 5.69 8.77 -25.72
N PHE A 4 6.25 8.66 -25.29
CA PHE A 4 6.51 8.13 -24.15
C PHE A 4 5.85 8.76 -23.12
N GLU A 5 5.52 9.68 -23.24
CA GLU A 5 4.87 10.34 -22.28
C GLU A 5 3.71 9.66 -21.87
N TYR A 6 3.32 8.94 -22.66
CA TYR A 6 2.25 8.21 -22.29
C TYR A 6 2.61 7.25 -21.32
N GLU A 7 3.78 7.26 -21.04
CA GLU A 7 4.17 6.42 -20.04
C GLU A 7 3.84 6.93 -18.71
N VAL A 8 3.16 8.00 -18.60
CA VAL A 8 2.80 8.51 -17.32
C VAL A 8 1.95 7.51 -16.65
N GLU A 9 2.42 6.99 -15.54
CA GLU A 9 1.68 6.06 -14.79
C GLU A 9 0.53 6.71 -14.12
N LYS A 10 -0.59 6.04 -14.13
CA LYS A 10 -1.72 6.51 -13.42
C LYS A 10 -1.54 6.21 -11.95
N LEU A 11 -1.57 7.22 -11.11
CA LEU A 11 -1.44 7.01 -9.68
C LEU A 11 -2.76 6.49 -9.11
N ARG A 12 -2.66 5.57 -8.18
CA ARG A 12 -3.83 4.96 -7.57
C ARG A 12 -3.92 5.33 -6.11
N THR A 13 -5.15 5.43 -5.60
CA THR A 13 -5.37 5.68 -4.19
C THR A 13 -5.61 4.39 -3.44
N GLU A 14 -5.59 3.26 -4.13
CA GLU A 14 -5.94 2.00 -3.52
C GLU A 14 -5.14 0.86 -4.14
N PHE A 15 -4.65 -0.03 -3.29
CA PHE A 15 -3.96 -1.24 -3.72
C PHE A 15 -4.48 -2.40 -2.91
N VAL A 16 -4.41 -3.61 -3.47
CA VAL A 16 -4.69 -4.81 -2.70
C VAL A 16 -3.35 -5.50 -2.48
N LEU A 17 -2.96 -5.66 -1.24
CA LEU A 17 -1.66 -6.24 -0.90
C LEU A 17 -1.84 -7.49 -0.09
N ASN A 18 -1.01 -8.48 -0.37
CA ASN A 18 -1.02 -9.74 0.37
C ASN A 18 0.39 -10.01 0.87
N PHE A 19 0.55 -10.05 2.18
CA PHE A 19 1.88 -10.22 2.76
C PHE A 19 2.22 -11.69 2.99
N ASN A 20 1.28 -12.60 2.67
CA ASN A 20 1.53 -14.06 2.71
C ASN A 20 2.08 -14.51 4.05
N ASP A 21 1.50 -14.00 5.13
CA ASP A 21 1.90 -14.36 6.48
C ASP A 21 3.33 -13.94 6.83
N SER A 22 3.94 -13.08 6.04
CA SER A 22 5.27 -12.60 6.36
C SER A 22 5.16 -11.39 7.26
N LEU A 23 5.38 -11.57 8.55
CA LEU A 23 5.35 -10.45 9.47
C LEU A 23 6.46 -9.46 9.18
N THR A 24 7.60 -9.95 8.73
CA THR A 24 8.71 -9.08 8.39
C THR A 24 8.33 -8.11 7.27
N ARG A 25 7.70 -8.62 6.21
CA ARG A 25 7.30 -7.75 5.12
C ARG A 25 6.22 -6.77 5.56
N ALA A 26 5.30 -7.23 6.41
CA ALA A 26 4.26 -6.34 6.92
C ALA A 26 4.84 -5.23 7.78
N GLU A 27 5.82 -5.57 8.63
CA GLU A 27 6.48 -4.56 9.45
C GLU A 27 7.23 -3.56 8.61
N GLU A 28 7.91 -4.02 7.56
CA GLU A 28 8.63 -3.12 6.68
C GLU A 28 7.67 -2.18 5.96
N PHE A 29 6.54 -2.70 5.55
CA PHE A 29 5.54 -1.88 4.89
C PHE A 29 5.05 -0.78 5.82
N VAL A 30 4.70 -1.12 7.06
CA VAL A 30 4.23 -0.13 8.01
C VAL A 30 5.29 0.93 8.26
N ALA A 31 6.55 0.53 8.36
CA ALA A 31 7.62 1.48 8.58
C ALA A 31 7.73 2.47 7.43
N GLU A 32 7.57 1.98 6.20
CA GLU A 32 7.68 2.87 5.04
C GLU A 32 6.50 3.83 4.94
N ILE A 33 5.27 3.33 5.10
CA ILE A 33 4.12 4.21 4.95
C ILE A 33 4.00 5.17 6.13
N SER A 34 4.63 4.86 7.25
CA SER A 34 4.61 5.77 8.39
C SER A 34 5.31 7.08 8.09
N GLN A 35 6.12 7.11 7.03
CA GLN A 35 6.78 8.34 6.63
C GLN A 35 5.92 9.21 5.74
N VAL A 36 4.78 8.70 5.31
CA VAL A 36 3.84 9.46 4.48
C VAL A 36 2.88 10.19 5.42
N ALA A 37 2.72 11.49 5.22
CA ALA A 37 1.91 12.29 6.14
C ALA A 37 0.42 12.03 6.00
N SER A 38 -0.03 11.64 4.81
CA SER A 38 -1.45 11.40 4.57
C SER A 38 -1.94 10.15 5.29
N ASP A 39 -3.22 10.13 5.61
CA ASP A 39 -3.83 8.96 6.26
C ASP A 39 -3.87 7.78 5.32
N ILE A 40 -3.52 6.61 5.82
CA ILE A 40 -3.54 5.37 5.06
C ILE A 40 -4.25 4.32 5.91
N ASN A 41 -5.26 3.67 5.34
CA ASN A 41 -6.03 2.66 6.05
C ASN A 41 -5.89 1.31 5.38
N ALA A 42 -6.05 0.25 6.17
CA ALA A 42 -6.07 -1.11 5.68
C ALA A 42 -7.45 -1.68 5.98
N LYS A 43 -8.02 -2.35 4.99
CA LYS A 43 -9.39 -2.81 5.08
C LYS A 43 -9.53 -4.23 4.58
N TYR A 44 -10.35 -5.01 5.28
CA TYR A 44 -10.76 -6.32 4.81
C TYR A 44 -12.22 -6.49 5.17
N GLY A 45 -13.09 -6.56 4.16
CA GLY A 45 -14.52 -6.62 4.41
C GLY A 45 -14.98 -5.36 5.09
N THR A 46 -15.58 -5.50 6.26
CA THR A 46 -16.07 -4.36 7.02
C THR A 46 -15.09 -3.89 8.09
N ILE A 47 -13.94 -4.57 8.20
CA ILE A 47 -12.96 -4.22 9.21
C ILE A 47 -11.95 -3.27 8.60
N GLU A 48 -11.71 -2.16 9.29
CA GLU A 48 -10.79 -1.16 8.78
C GLU A 48 -9.92 -0.66 9.93
N VAL A 49 -8.61 -0.59 9.71
CA VAL A 49 -7.68 -0.11 10.72
C VAL A 49 -6.74 0.89 10.08
N ASP A 50 -6.12 1.71 10.95
CA ASP A 50 -5.09 2.63 10.50
C ASP A 50 -3.88 1.80 10.10
N ALA A 51 -3.48 1.88 8.84
CA ALA A 51 -2.39 1.06 8.36
C ALA A 51 -1.06 1.39 9.02
N LYS A 52 -0.94 2.56 9.63
CA LYS A 52 0.27 2.94 10.34
C LYS A 52 0.28 2.44 11.78
N SER A 53 -0.81 1.83 12.23
CA SER A 53 -0.86 1.24 13.56
C SER A 53 -0.30 -0.17 13.46
N LEU A 54 0.92 -0.35 13.93
CA LEU A 54 1.65 -1.59 13.71
C LEU A 54 0.90 -2.80 14.23
N ILE A 55 0.45 -2.75 15.48
CA ILE A 55 -0.24 -3.89 16.07
C ILE A 55 -1.54 -4.20 15.32
N GLY A 56 -2.33 -3.17 15.05
CA GLY A 56 -3.58 -3.37 14.32
C GLY A 56 -3.36 -3.93 12.95
N PHE A 57 -2.34 -3.40 12.26
CA PHE A 57 -2.04 -3.86 10.92
C PHE A 57 -1.56 -5.32 10.92
N LEU A 58 -0.66 -5.65 11.84
CA LEU A 58 -0.12 -7.01 11.89
C LEU A 58 -1.20 -8.04 12.19
N ASN A 59 -2.21 -7.67 12.98
CA ASN A 59 -3.29 -8.60 13.25
C ASN A 59 -4.08 -8.97 12.01
N MET A 60 -4.00 -8.15 10.97
CA MET A 60 -4.74 -8.40 9.74
C MET A 60 -3.84 -8.80 8.58
N SER A 61 -2.53 -8.84 8.79
CA SER A 61 -1.60 -8.98 7.66
C SER A 61 -1.62 -10.35 7.01
N HIS A 62 -2.32 -11.32 7.60
CA HIS A 62 -2.47 -12.62 6.98
C HIS A 62 -3.59 -12.64 5.94
N LEU A 63 -4.31 -11.53 5.80
CA LEU A 63 -5.41 -11.42 4.84
C LEU A 63 -4.99 -10.55 3.67
N PRO A 64 -5.65 -10.71 2.51
CA PRO A 64 -5.42 -9.74 1.43
C PRO A 64 -6.08 -8.43 1.83
N LEU A 65 -5.28 -7.38 1.95
CA LEU A 65 -5.74 -6.12 2.49
C LEU A 65 -5.88 -5.07 1.41
N GLN A 66 -6.96 -4.33 1.49
CA GLN A 66 -7.18 -3.17 0.65
C GLN A 66 -6.50 -2.01 1.36
N ILE A 67 -5.51 -1.43 0.72
CA ILE A 67 -4.74 -0.34 1.31
C ILE A 67 -5.16 0.95 0.61
N ILE A 68 -5.66 1.90 1.37
CA ILE A 68 -6.29 3.09 0.82
C ILE A 68 -5.66 4.33 1.43
N ILE A 69 -5.27 5.28 0.58
CA ILE A 69 -4.72 6.55 1.04
C ILE A 69 -5.73 7.66 0.81
N ASN A 70 -5.79 8.60 1.76
CA ASN A 70 -6.49 9.86 1.57
C ASN A 70 -5.43 10.92 1.41
N PRO A 71 -4.99 11.21 0.18
CA PRO A 71 -3.81 12.03 0.00
C PRO A 71 -4.09 13.49 0.28
N ILE A 72 -3.18 14.13 1.01
CA ILE A 72 -3.28 15.55 1.25
C ILE A 72 -2.46 16.34 0.24
N ASN A 73 -1.63 15.66 -0.54
CA ASN A 73 -0.89 16.31 -1.62
C ASN A 73 -0.43 15.25 -2.61
N ASP A 74 0.06 15.71 -3.76
CA ASP A 74 0.47 14.80 -4.82
C ASP A 74 1.71 14.02 -4.48
N GLU A 75 2.59 14.61 -3.71
CA GLU A 75 3.83 13.95 -3.34
C GLU A 75 3.56 12.71 -2.49
N ASP A 76 2.63 12.82 -1.54
CA ASP A 76 2.26 11.68 -0.73
C ASP A 76 1.64 10.58 -1.58
N LEU A 77 0.82 10.96 -2.55
CA LEU A 77 0.22 9.97 -3.43
C LEU A 77 1.26 9.25 -4.25
N LYS A 78 2.26 9.96 -4.76
CA LYS A 78 3.34 9.34 -5.51
C LYS A 78 4.13 8.39 -4.62
N ARG A 79 4.45 8.83 -3.41
CA ARG A 79 5.20 8.02 -2.49
C ARG A 79 4.44 6.75 -2.13
N PHE A 80 3.15 6.90 -1.87
CA PHE A 80 2.29 5.77 -1.57
C PHE A 80 2.33 4.74 -2.70
N ASN A 81 2.24 5.22 -3.94
CA ASN A 81 2.28 4.32 -5.09
C ASN A 81 3.62 3.60 -5.20
N GLU A 82 4.71 4.32 -4.97
CA GLU A 82 6.03 3.71 -5.03
C GLU A 82 6.17 2.60 -3.98
N ILE A 83 5.70 2.89 -2.78
CA ILE A 83 5.81 1.91 -1.71
C ILE A 83 4.94 0.69 -2.00
N CYS A 84 3.67 0.92 -2.32
CA CYS A 84 2.76 -0.20 -2.53
C CYS A 84 3.17 -1.09 -3.68
N LYS A 85 3.76 -0.53 -4.72
CA LYS A 85 4.16 -1.35 -5.84
C LYS A 85 5.26 -2.34 -5.49
N LYS A 86 6.08 -2.00 -4.51
CA LYS A 86 7.10 -2.94 -4.06
C LYS A 86 6.51 -4.16 -3.38
N TYR A 87 5.34 -3.99 -2.78
CA TYR A 87 4.70 -5.07 -2.03
C TYR A 87 3.57 -5.72 -2.80
N GLU A 88 3.23 -5.19 -3.96
CA GLU A 88 2.19 -5.77 -4.76
C GLU A 88 2.66 -7.14 -5.24
N VAL A 89 1.85 -8.15 -4.99
CA VAL A 89 2.27 -9.50 -5.25
C VAL A 89 2.37 -9.77 -6.73
N LYS A 90 3.47 -10.35 -7.12
CA LYS A 90 3.62 -10.79 -8.47
C LYS A 90 3.80 -12.28 -8.51
N SER A 91 3.50 -12.92 -7.42
CA SER A 91 3.76 -14.33 -7.33
C SER A 91 2.86 -15.15 -8.19
N TYR A 92 1.78 -14.59 -8.60
CA TYR A 92 0.92 -15.32 -9.46
C TYR A 92 1.52 -15.51 -10.82
N VAL A 93 2.52 -14.82 -11.04
CA VAL A 93 3.17 -14.97 -12.31
C VAL A 93 3.74 -16.33 -12.35
N LYS A 94 3.49 -16.87 -12.77
CA LYS A 94 4.02 -18.04 -12.64
C LYS A 94 4.28 -18.41 -13.56
#